data_f357b59c7b0c6ac2dd556aa7bfb5bba1
#
_entry.id   f357b59c7b0c6ac2dd556aa7bfb5bba1
#
_cell.length_a   1.000
_cell.length_b   1.000
_cell.length_c   1.000
_cell.angle_alpha   90.00
_cell.angle_beta   90.00
_cell.angle_gamma   90.00
#
_symmetry.space_group_name_H-M   'P 1'
#
loop_
_entity.id
_entity.type
_entity.pdbx_description
1 polymer ?
#
loop_
_entity_poly.entity_id
_entity_poly.type
_entity_poly.pdbx_seq_one_letter_code
_entity_poly.pdbx_strand_id
1 'polypeptide(L)'
;MSKRRAVLGLKNERKRSGGMVFADLTDEDAFRMAYEVILRREPDAVGTADLLPRLKAGQLTRDQIVEFLISSEEFRGLRRASLLGPSLHMSRCDFIRSLPRARRVLDLGGTHQSNDDGALLGLGYPYKVDEVVIVDLPPDDRHPIYRAGGRLTEKRTAMGMVRYRYHSMTDLSGFEDESFDLVYSGQSIEHIGEDDADLVFDGVYRVLRPGGYLGLDTPNARVTRLQQAEFIDPDHKIEYTVAELSAKIERSGLRVKELKGLNYAGECLSDGKFSEGTVASSPGIYHEAADCYLIAYLCEKPHQGRSVQPSTSVIG
;
A
#
# COMPACT_ATOMS: atom_id res chain seq x y z
N MET A 1 -8.84 7.35 49.66
CA MET A 1 -9.08 5.94 49.26
C MET A 1 -8.81 5.83 47.77
N SER A 2 -7.65 5.27 47.44
CA SER A 2 -7.08 5.20 46.10
C SER A 2 -7.68 4.01 45.33
N LYS A 3 -8.25 4.29 44.14
CA LYS A 3 -8.63 3.22 43.20
C LYS A 3 -7.43 2.99 42.24
N ARG A 4 -6.72 1.89 42.48
CA ARG A 4 -5.66 1.39 41.61
C ARG A 4 -6.27 0.96 40.27
N ARG A 5 -5.79 1.59 39.16
CA ARG A 5 -5.95 1.05 37.79
C ARG A 5 -5.08 -0.20 37.69
N ALA A 6 -5.70 -1.32 37.36
CA ALA A 6 -4.99 -2.52 36.96
C ALA A 6 -4.44 -2.30 35.55
N VAL A 7 -3.12 -2.14 35.44
CA VAL A 7 -2.40 -2.21 34.17
C VAL A 7 -2.25 -3.69 33.86
N LEU A 8 -2.92 -4.17 32.84
CA LEU A 8 -2.67 -5.48 32.27
C LEU A 8 -1.26 -5.49 31.69
N GLY A 9 -0.35 -6.14 32.42
CA GLY A 9 1.01 -6.37 31.99
C GLY A 9 1.04 -7.41 30.86
N LEU A 10 1.16 -6.97 29.65
CA LEU A 10 1.57 -7.82 28.53
C LEU A 10 3.05 -8.19 28.74
N LYS A 11 3.30 -9.42 29.14
CA LYS A 11 4.65 -9.99 29.18
C LYS A 11 5.20 -10.03 27.75
N ASN A 12 6.26 -9.26 27.52
CA ASN A 12 7.11 -9.31 26.35
C ASN A 12 7.77 -10.70 26.24
N GLU A 13 7.15 -11.62 25.54
CA GLU A 13 7.87 -12.72 24.92
C GLU A 13 8.04 -12.39 23.44
N ARG A 14 9.24 -11.97 23.08
CA ARG A 14 9.68 -11.86 21.68
C ARG A 14 9.62 -13.26 21.04
N LYS A 15 8.48 -13.63 20.45
CA LYS A 15 8.39 -14.67 19.42
C LYS A 15 8.55 -13.97 18.07
N ARG A 16 9.35 -14.62 17.21
CA ARG A 16 9.68 -14.23 15.84
C ARG A 16 8.44 -13.72 15.10
N SER A 17 8.57 -12.59 14.45
CA SER A 17 7.58 -11.81 13.74
C SER A 17 6.94 -12.58 12.58
N GLY A 18 5.85 -13.28 12.86
CA GLY A 18 4.79 -13.40 11.87
C GLY A 18 3.84 -12.26 12.17
N GLY A 19 3.59 -11.36 11.23
CA GLY A 19 2.58 -10.33 11.39
C GLY A 19 1.25 -11.00 11.75
N MET A 20 0.56 -10.48 12.76
CA MET A 20 -0.73 -11.00 13.17
C MET A 20 -1.74 -10.61 12.10
N VAL A 21 -2.12 -11.57 11.26
CA VAL A 21 -3.13 -11.37 10.21
C VAL A 21 -4.48 -11.22 10.90
N PHE A 22 -5.36 -10.35 10.39
CA PHE A 22 -6.74 -10.17 10.88
C PHE A 22 -7.49 -11.51 11.06
N ALA A 23 -7.12 -12.54 10.28
CA ALA A 23 -7.60 -13.90 10.39
C ALA A 23 -7.12 -14.65 11.67
N ASP A 24 -5.99 -14.26 12.26
CA ASP A 24 -5.38 -14.92 13.42
C ASP A 24 -5.86 -14.36 14.77
N LEU A 25 -6.63 -13.26 14.72
CA LEU A 25 -7.23 -12.64 15.91
C LEU A 25 -8.36 -13.48 16.49
N THR A 26 -8.67 -13.28 17.77
CA THR A 26 -9.96 -13.74 18.31
C THR A 26 -11.10 -12.93 17.67
N ASP A 27 -12.34 -13.44 17.70
CA ASP A 27 -13.48 -12.68 17.18
C ASP A 27 -13.71 -11.37 17.94
N GLU A 28 -13.40 -11.32 19.23
CA GLU A 28 -13.46 -10.09 20.02
C GLU A 28 -12.41 -9.07 19.58
N ASP A 29 -11.16 -9.52 19.39
CA ASP A 29 -10.08 -8.63 18.98
C ASP A 29 -10.29 -8.15 17.54
N ALA A 30 -10.71 -9.04 16.63
CA ALA A 30 -11.05 -8.69 15.26
C ALA A 30 -12.22 -7.69 15.18
N PHE A 31 -13.25 -7.89 16.01
CA PHE A 31 -14.40 -6.98 16.12
C PHE A 31 -13.96 -5.59 16.61
N ARG A 32 -13.20 -5.53 17.70
CA ARG A 32 -12.67 -4.29 18.26
C ARG A 32 -11.78 -3.57 17.24
N MET A 33 -10.82 -4.30 16.65
CA MET A 33 -9.93 -3.75 15.63
C MET A 33 -10.70 -3.16 14.44
N ALA A 34 -11.75 -3.84 13.97
CA ALA A 34 -12.56 -3.32 12.87
C ALA A 34 -13.19 -1.95 13.22
N TYR A 35 -13.71 -1.79 14.43
CA TYR A 35 -14.24 -0.50 14.90
C TYR A 35 -13.15 0.57 15.02
N GLU A 36 -12.01 0.22 15.64
CA GLU A 36 -10.89 1.16 15.82
C GLU A 36 -10.34 1.65 14.48
N VAL A 37 -10.12 0.73 13.53
CA VAL A 37 -9.54 1.07 12.22
C VAL A 37 -10.55 1.80 11.33
N ILE A 38 -11.79 1.31 11.26
CA ILE A 38 -12.79 1.83 10.32
C ILE A 38 -13.49 3.08 10.88
N LEU A 39 -13.92 3.03 12.15
CA LEU A 39 -14.68 4.11 12.80
C LEU A 39 -13.82 4.96 13.75
N ARG A 40 -12.53 4.63 13.94
CA ARG A 40 -11.57 5.36 14.79
C ARG A 40 -12.05 5.50 16.25
N ARG A 41 -12.75 4.52 16.74
CA ARG A 41 -13.25 4.45 18.11
C ARG A 41 -13.46 3.02 18.58
N GLU A 42 -13.53 2.84 19.89
CA GLU A 42 -13.98 1.56 20.48
C GLU A 42 -15.43 1.24 20.07
N PRO A 43 -15.79 -0.05 19.99
CA PRO A 43 -17.17 -0.47 19.81
C PRO A 43 -18.08 0.13 20.89
N ASP A 44 -19.23 0.67 20.50
CA ASP A 44 -20.24 1.12 21.45
C ASP A 44 -21.05 -0.06 22.02
N ALA A 45 -21.83 0.23 23.06
CA ALA A 45 -22.61 -0.79 23.74
C ALA A 45 -23.66 -1.45 22.82
N VAL A 46 -24.23 -0.70 21.87
CA VAL A 46 -25.26 -1.18 20.94
C VAL A 46 -24.64 -2.13 19.92
N GLY A 47 -23.57 -1.70 19.25
CA GLY A 47 -22.85 -2.53 18.27
C GLY A 47 -22.27 -3.79 18.92
N THR A 48 -21.72 -3.67 20.13
CA THR A 48 -21.20 -4.82 20.89
C THR A 48 -22.32 -5.80 21.26
N ALA A 49 -23.48 -5.31 21.68
CA ALA A 49 -24.60 -6.18 22.10
C ALA A 49 -25.29 -6.88 20.92
N ASP A 50 -25.31 -6.28 19.74
CA ASP A 50 -25.95 -6.87 18.55
C ASP A 50 -24.95 -7.71 17.71
N LEU A 51 -23.83 -7.12 17.29
CA LEU A 51 -22.98 -7.73 16.26
C LEU A 51 -22.00 -8.77 16.82
N LEU A 52 -21.39 -8.53 17.98
CA LEU A 52 -20.40 -9.45 18.54
C LEU A 52 -20.96 -10.84 18.88
N PRO A 53 -22.17 -10.99 19.49
CA PRO A 53 -22.75 -12.31 19.70
C PRO A 53 -23.05 -13.06 18.41
N ARG A 54 -23.47 -12.35 17.35
CA ARG A 54 -23.76 -12.93 16.04
C ARG A 54 -22.49 -13.39 15.33
N LEU A 55 -21.39 -12.63 15.48
CA LEU A 55 -20.06 -13.02 15.00
C LEU A 55 -19.59 -14.30 15.70
N LYS A 56 -19.64 -14.34 17.05
CA LYS A 56 -19.26 -15.52 17.86
C LYS A 56 -20.11 -16.76 17.58
N ALA A 57 -21.37 -16.57 17.23
CA ALA A 57 -22.27 -17.65 16.85
C ALA A 57 -22.11 -18.09 15.38
N GLY A 58 -21.21 -17.50 14.61
CA GLY A 58 -21.03 -17.77 13.18
C GLY A 58 -22.21 -17.33 12.29
N GLN A 59 -23.10 -16.48 12.81
CA GLN A 59 -24.22 -15.89 12.05
C GLN A 59 -23.77 -14.73 11.17
N LEU A 60 -22.63 -14.12 11.49
CA LEU A 60 -21.92 -13.14 10.69
C LEU A 60 -20.47 -13.56 10.56
N THR A 61 -19.87 -13.21 9.45
CA THR A 61 -18.42 -13.31 9.25
C THR A 61 -17.73 -12.00 9.63
N ARG A 62 -16.42 -12.03 9.84
CA ARG A 62 -15.62 -10.82 10.07
C ARG A 62 -15.73 -9.84 8.89
N ASP A 63 -15.73 -10.37 7.67
CA ASP A 63 -15.91 -9.58 6.46
C ASP A 63 -17.25 -8.84 6.44
N GLN A 64 -18.33 -9.50 6.87
CA GLN A 64 -19.65 -8.88 6.99
C GLN A 64 -19.70 -7.79 8.06
N ILE A 65 -18.93 -7.92 9.15
CA ILE A 65 -18.77 -6.83 10.11
C ILE A 65 -18.07 -5.63 9.45
N VAL A 66 -17.00 -5.87 8.72
CA VAL A 66 -16.30 -4.82 7.97
C VAL A 66 -17.24 -4.15 6.96
N GLU A 67 -17.98 -4.93 6.15
CA GLU A 67 -18.97 -4.40 5.21
C GLU A 67 -20.04 -3.54 5.89
N PHE A 68 -20.53 -3.97 7.06
CA PHE A 68 -21.48 -3.22 7.84
C PHE A 68 -20.92 -1.86 8.27
N LEU A 69 -19.70 -1.86 8.82
CA LEU A 69 -19.06 -0.64 9.32
C LEU A 69 -18.76 0.36 8.20
N ILE A 70 -18.20 -0.09 7.06
CA ILE A 70 -17.90 0.80 5.92
C ILE A 70 -19.16 1.31 5.22
N SER A 71 -20.28 0.60 5.34
CA SER A 71 -21.58 1.02 4.80
C SER A 71 -22.31 2.00 5.72
N SER A 72 -21.81 2.21 6.96
CA SER A 72 -22.47 3.07 7.95
C SER A 72 -22.41 4.55 7.58
N GLU A 73 -23.42 5.31 8.04
CA GLU A 73 -23.40 6.79 7.93
C GLU A 73 -22.25 7.41 8.72
N GLU A 74 -21.84 6.78 9.82
CA GLU A 74 -20.71 7.20 10.63
C GLU A 74 -19.40 7.15 9.84
N PHE A 75 -19.11 6.03 9.16
CA PHE A 75 -17.94 5.91 8.31
C PHE A 75 -17.94 6.93 7.15
N ARG A 76 -19.10 7.11 6.49
CA ARG A 76 -19.24 8.13 5.46
C ARG A 76 -19.01 9.54 6.01
N GLY A 77 -19.45 9.81 7.24
CA GLY A 77 -19.20 11.06 7.94
C GLY A 77 -17.72 11.29 8.23
N LEU A 78 -17.03 10.28 8.74
CA LEU A 78 -15.59 10.32 8.99
C LEU A 78 -14.79 10.56 7.71
N ARG A 79 -15.11 9.87 6.61
CA ARG A 79 -14.45 10.09 5.32
C ARG A 79 -14.68 11.49 4.76
N ARG A 80 -15.87 12.08 4.98
CA ARG A 80 -16.15 13.47 4.57
C ARG A 80 -15.42 14.49 5.44
N ALA A 81 -15.22 14.20 6.72
CA ALA A 81 -14.56 15.09 7.68
C ALA A 81 -13.02 15.00 7.63
N SER A 82 -12.45 13.89 7.13
CA SER A 82 -11.02 13.72 7.06
C SER A 82 -10.42 14.52 5.91
N LEU A 83 -9.48 15.42 6.24
CA LEU A 83 -8.68 16.14 5.26
C LEU A 83 -7.45 15.35 4.79
N LEU A 84 -7.08 14.29 5.51
CA LEU A 84 -5.88 13.51 5.22
C LEU A 84 -5.97 12.79 3.86
N GLY A 85 -7.08 12.11 3.59
CA GLY A 85 -7.27 11.40 2.32
C GLY A 85 -7.11 12.31 1.08
N PRO A 86 -7.83 13.45 0.98
CA PRO A 86 -7.62 14.41 -0.10
C PRO A 86 -6.20 14.96 -0.19
N SER A 87 -5.56 15.23 0.95
CA SER A 87 -4.18 15.73 1.01
C SER A 87 -3.17 14.71 0.48
N LEU A 88 -3.29 13.44 0.91
CA LEU A 88 -2.48 12.34 0.40
C LEU A 88 -2.71 12.11 -1.11
N HIS A 89 -3.97 12.19 -1.56
CA HIS A 89 -4.30 12.07 -2.97
C HIS A 89 -3.58 13.15 -3.81
N MET A 90 -3.55 14.41 -3.36
CA MET A 90 -2.82 15.48 -4.05
C MET A 90 -1.32 15.16 -4.16
N SER A 91 -0.70 14.77 -3.06
CA SER A 91 0.73 14.44 -3.05
C SER A 91 1.07 13.23 -3.94
N ARG A 92 0.20 12.21 -3.95
CA ARG A 92 0.32 11.07 -4.87
C ARG A 92 0.16 11.48 -6.33
N CYS A 93 -0.78 12.37 -6.66
CA CYS A 93 -0.90 12.94 -8.00
C CYS A 93 0.38 13.62 -8.45
N ASP A 94 1.02 14.40 -7.56
CA ASP A 94 2.28 15.08 -7.88
C ASP A 94 3.43 14.09 -8.07
N PHE A 95 3.51 13.03 -7.27
CA PHE A 95 4.47 11.95 -7.44
C PHE A 95 4.25 11.23 -8.78
N ILE A 96 3.01 10.86 -9.12
CA ILE A 96 2.69 10.20 -10.39
C ILE A 96 3.07 11.07 -11.60
N ARG A 97 2.87 12.38 -11.52
CA ARG A 97 3.26 13.32 -12.58
C ARG A 97 4.77 13.41 -12.77
N SER A 98 5.55 13.06 -11.75
CA SER A 98 7.01 13.05 -11.81
C SER A 98 7.60 11.74 -12.39
N LEU A 99 6.78 10.70 -12.55
CA LEU A 99 7.23 9.42 -13.10
C LEU A 99 7.70 9.57 -14.56
N PRO A 100 8.69 8.77 -14.98
CA PRO A 100 9.22 8.84 -16.33
C PRO A 100 8.20 8.43 -17.37
N ARG A 101 8.38 8.93 -18.61
CA ARG A 101 7.56 8.54 -19.74
C ARG A 101 7.73 7.06 -20.06
N ALA A 102 6.62 6.36 -20.24
CA ALA A 102 6.55 4.96 -20.61
C ALA A 102 5.52 4.75 -21.72
N ARG A 103 5.72 3.73 -22.54
CA ARG A 103 4.76 3.31 -23.57
C ARG A 103 3.94 2.11 -23.10
N ARG A 104 4.58 1.15 -22.44
CA ARG A 104 3.95 -0.04 -21.91
C ARG A 104 4.13 -0.09 -20.40
N VAL A 105 3.03 -0.07 -19.67
CA VAL A 105 2.99 0.05 -18.21
C VAL A 105 2.29 -1.15 -17.60
N LEU A 106 2.82 -1.65 -16.48
CA LEU A 106 2.19 -2.62 -15.61
C LEU A 106 1.79 -1.91 -14.31
N ASP A 107 0.50 -1.93 -13.96
CA ASP A 107 -0.05 -1.32 -12.74
C ASP A 107 -0.50 -2.44 -11.78
N LEU A 108 0.25 -2.63 -10.69
CA LEU A 108 0.04 -3.69 -9.69
C LEU A 108 -0.90 -3.21 -8.59
N GLY A 109 -2.02 -3.90 -8.41
CA GLY A 109 -3.09 -3.47 -7.51
C GLY A 109 -3.83 -2.22 -8.03
N GLY A 110 -3.76 -1.96 -9.34
CA GLY A 110 -4.18 -0.72 -9.96
C GLY A 110 -5.68 -0.55 -10.17
N THR A 111 -6.53 -1.43 -9.66
CA THR A 111 -7.98 -1.24 -9.80
C THR A 111 -8.45 -0.08 -8.94
N HIS A 112 -9.24 0.82 -9.52
CA HIS A 112 -9.79 1.97 -8.81
C HIS A 112 -11.29 1.82 -8.61
N GLN A 113 -11.80 2.15 -7.43
CA GLN A 113 -13.21 1.94 -7.05
C GLN A 113 -14.21 2.74 -7.89
N SER A 114 -13.80 3.90 -8.40
CA SER A 114 -14.68 4.84 -9.12
C SER A 114 -14.20 5.19 -10.53
N ASN A 115 -13.10 4.61 -11.00
CA ASN A 115 -12.52 4.93 -12.29
C ASN A 115 -11.98 3.68 -12.97
N ASP A 116 -12.61 3.28 -14.06
CA ASP A 116 -12.22 2.11 -14.86
C ASP A 116 -10.92 2.33 -15.68
N ASP A 117 -10.32 3.51 -15.64
CA ASP A 117 -9.03 3.77 -16.29
C ASP A 117 -7.84 3.28 -15.42
N GLY A 118 -8.12 2.82 -14.19
CA GLY A 118 -7.14 2.36 -13.23
C GLY A 118 -6.52 3.47 -12.37
N ALA A 119 -5.76 3.05 -11.35
CA ALA A 119 -5.21 3.96 -10.35
C ALA A 119 -4.16 4.92 -10.95
N LEU A 120 -3.22 4.41 -11.74
CA LEU A 120 -2.16 5.22 -12.32
C LEU A 120 -2.70 6.37 -13.21
N LEU A 121 -3.61 6.04 -14.13
CA LEU A 121 -4.21 7.06 -15.01
C LEU A 121 -5.16 7.97 -14.24
N GLY A 122 -5.91 7.42 -13.28
CA GLY A 122 -6.80 8.17 -12.39
C GLY A 122 -6.07 9.18 -11.50
N LEU A 123 -4.84 8.90 -11.11
CA LEU A 123 -3.95 9.82 -10.38
C LEU A 123 -3.26 10.85 -11.30
N GLY A 124 -3.49 10.79 -12.61
CA GLY A 124 -3.04 11.80 -13.55
C GLY A 124 -1.64 11.58 -14.13
N TYR A 125 -1.28 10.32 -14.41
CA TYR A 125 -0.07 10.04 -15.20
C TYR A 125 -0.09 10.85 -16.50
N PRO A 126 0.96 11.67 -16.78
CA PRO A 126 0.81 12.74 -17.76
C PRO A 126 1.06 12.31 -19.22
N TYR A 127 1.54 11.09 -19.43
CA TYR A 127 1.98 10.66 -20.76
C TYR A 127 1.00 9.67 -21.39
N LYS A 128 0.79 9.80 -22.70
CA LYS A 128 0.09 8.78 -23.49
C LYS A 128 0.91 7.49 -23.49
N VAL A 129 0.20 6.39 -23.35
CA VAL A 129 0.73 5.03 -23.36
C VAL A 129 0.19 4.25 -24.57
N ASP A 130 0.89 3.23 -25.00
CA ASP A 130 0.31 2.24 -25.91
C ASP A 130 -0.64 1.33 -25.12
N GLU A 131 -0.19 0.92 -23.93
CA GLU A 131 -0.92 0.00 -23.07
C GLU A 131 -0.60 0.21 -21.58
N VAL A 132 -1.63 0.17 -20.73
CA VAL A 132 -1.55 -0.10 -19.30
C VAL A 132 -2.16 -1.47 -19.03
N VAL A 133 -1.39 -2.38 -18.45
CA VAL A 133 -1.92 -3.66 -17.95
C VAL A 133 -2.08 -3.53 -16.44
N ILE A 134 -3.32 -3.66 -15.97
CA ILE A 134 -3.65 -3.65 -14.54
C ILE A 134 -3.73 -5.10 -14.07
N VAL A 135 -2.91 -5.44 -13.08
CA VAL A 135 -2.96 -6.72 -12.37
C VAL A 135 -3.59 -6.49 -11.01
N ASP A 136 -4.66 -7.20 -10.72
CA ASP A 136 -5.35 -7.13 -9.44
C ASP A 136 -6.12 -8.43 -9.17
N LEU A 137 -6.46 -8.69 -7.93
CA LEU A 137 -7.30 -9.83 -7.58
C LEU A 137 -8.70 -9.70 -8.23
N PRO A 138 -9.37 -10.81 -8.55
CA PRO A 138 -10.80 -10.79 -8.90
C PRO A 138 -11.58 -10.07 -7.78
N PRO A 139 -12.66 -9.32 -8.11
CA PRO A 139 -13.46 -8.61 -7.12
C PRO A 139 -13.93 -9.49 -5.94
N ASP A 140 -14.24 -10.76 -6.22
CA ASP A 140 -14.72 -11.70 -5.21
C ASP A 140 -13.63 -12.14 -4.22
N ASP A 141 -12.35 -12.04 -4.62
CA ASP A 141 -11.18 -12.43 -3.84
C ASP A 141 -10.55 -11.26 -3.08
N ARG A 142 -11.05 -10.03 -3.30
CA ARG A 142 -10.58 -8.84 -2.59
C ARG A 142 -11.22 -8.73 -1.22
N HIS A 143 -10.50 -8.06 -0.32
CA HIS A 143 -11.10 -7.66 0.95
C HIS A 143 -12.40 -6.84 0.71
N PRO A 144 -13.46 -7.01 1.52
CA PRO A 144 -14.76 -6.36 1.32
C PRO A 144 -14.70 -4.86 1.06
N ILE A 145 -13.78 -4.13 1.69
CA ILE A 145 -13.60 -2.68 1.48
C ILE A 145 -13.13 -2.33 0.05
N TYR A 146 -12.56 -3.28 -0.70
CA TYR A 146 -12.02 -3.08 -2.04
C TYR A 146 -12.80 -3.82 -3.15
N ARG A 147 -13.97 -4.41 -2.83
CA ARG A 147 -14.79 -5.17 -3.80
C ARG A 147 -15.48 -4.35 -4.87
N ALA A 148 -15.47 -3.03 -4.77
CA ALA A 148 -16.12 -2.17 -5.76
C ALA A 148 -15.43 -2.29 -7.13
N GLY A 149 -16.23 -2.28 -8.19
CA GLY A 149 -15.77 -2.36 -9.57
C GLY A 149 -16.25 -3.61 -10.30
N GLY A 150 -16.43 -3.48 -11.63
CA GLY A 150 -16.82 -4.59 -12.52
C GLY A 150 -15.62 -5.44 -12.95
N ARG A 151 -15.92 -6.54 -13.64
CA ARG A 151 -14.89 -7.39 -14.29
C ARG A 151 -14.65 -6.91 -15.72
N LEU A 152 -14.01 -5.75 -15.88
CA LEU A 152 -13.55 -5.30 -17.18
C LEU A 152 -12.35 -6.14 -17.64
N THR A 153 -12.30 -6.45 -18.93
CA THR A 153 -11.15 -7.11 -19.54
C THR A 153 -10.26 -6.11 -20.25
N GLU A 154 -10.85 -5.14 -20.92
CA GLU A 154 -10.14 -4.07 -21.61
C GLU A 154 -11.03 -2.83 -21.79
N LYS A 155 -10.37 -1.67 -21.91
CA LYS A 155 -11.00 -0.38 -22.16
C LYS A 155 -10.06 0.52 -22.94
N ARG A 156 -10.56 1.18 -23.99
CA ARG A 156 -9.82 2.26 -24.67
C ARG A 156 -10.11 3.58 -23.98
N THR A 157 -9.05 4.28 -23.63
CA THR A 157 -9.10 5.62 -23.01
C THR A 157 -8.48 6.66 -23.92
N ALA A 158 -8.56 7.93 -23.54
CA ALA A 158 -7.85 9.01 -24.23
C ALA A 158 -6.32 8.89 -24.07
N MET A 159 -5.84 8.19 -23.04
CA MET A 159 -4.43 8.01 -22.71
C MET A 159 -3.83 6.76 -23.38
N GLY A 160 -4.62 5.77 -23.74
CA GLY A 160 -4.18 4.52 -24.36
C GLY A 160 -5.14 3.35 -24.10
N MET A 161 -4.66 2.14 -24.34
CA MET A 161 -5.41 0.92 -24.05
C MET A 161 -5.17 0.53 -22.60
N VAL A 162 -6.22 0.25 -21.84
CA VAL A 162 -6.18 -0.35 -20.50
C VAL A 162 -6.65 -1.79 -20.60
N ARG A 163 -5.90 -2.73 -20.02
CA ARG A 163 -6.24 -4.14 -19.93
C ARG A 163 -6.16 -4.63 -18.50
N TYR A 164 -7.12 -5.44 -18.10
CA TYR A 164 -7.20 -6.03 -16.78
C TYR A 164 -6.78 -7.50 -16.81
N ARG A 165 -5.97 -7.91 -15.83
CA ARG A 165 -5.58 -9.28 -15.55
C ARG A 165 -5.90 -9.57 -14.08
N TYR A 166 -6.79 -10.51 -13.84
CA TYR A 166 -7.31 -10.82 -12.52
C TYR A 166 -6.57 -12.01 -11.91
N HIS A 167 -5.45 -11.73 -11.28
CA HIS A 167 -4.65 -12.68 -10.51
C HIS A 167 -3.77 -11.93 -9.48
N SER A 168 -3.11 -12.68 -8.60
CA SER A 168 -2.20 -12.09 -7.62
C SER A 168 -1.02 -11.36 -8.30
N MET A 169 -0.62 -10.22 -7.76
CA MET A 169 0.60 -9.53 -8.18
C MET A 169 1.89 -10.32 -7.86
N THR A 170 1.79 -11.36 -7.04
CA THR A 170 2.91 -12.27 -6.74
C THR A 170 3.21 -13.22 -7.89
N ASP A 171 2.28 -13.39 -8.84
CA ASP A 171 2.46 -14.21 -10.03
C ASP A 171 2.48 -13.35 -11.30
N LEU A 172 3.67 -12.95 -11.71
CA LEU A 172 3.89 -12.25 -12.97
C LEU A 172 4.38 -13.19 -14.10
N SER A 173 4.32 -14.52 -13.92
CA SER A 173 4.82 -15.53 -14.88
C SER A 173 4.15 -15.45 -16.25
N GLY A 174 2.92 -14.95 -16.31
CA GLY A 174 2.18 -14.76 -17.57
C GLY A 174 2.68 -13.59 -18.45
N PHE A 175 3.66 -12.81 -17.99
CA PHE A 175 4.26 -11.72 -18.75
C PHE A 175 5.65 -12.08 -19.25
N GLU A 176 5.96 -11.64 -20.47
CA GLU A 176 7.28 -11.83 -21.07
C GLU A 176 8.34 -11.01 -20.32
N ASP A 177 9.58 -11.54 -20.31
CA ASP A 177 10.73 -10.82 -19.78
C ASP A 177 10.96 -9.51 -20.54
N GLU A 178 11.41 -8.49 -19.83
CA GLU A 178 11.82 -7.21 -20.40
C GLU A 178 10.75 -6.52 -21.29
N SER A 179 9.47 -6.75 -20.95
CA SER A 179 8.34 -6.31 -21.78
C SER A 179 7.71 -4.99 -21.34
N PHE A 180 8.06 -4.44 -20.17
CA PHE A 180 7.49 -3.19 -19.67
C PHE A 180 8.53 -2.08 -19.50
N ASP A 181 8.11 -0.84 -19.78
CA ASP A 181 8.91 0.35 -19.57
C ASP A 181 8.83 0.86 -18.13
N LEU A 182 7.64 0.72 -17.54
CA LEU A 182 7.31 1.16 -16.20
C LEU A 182 6.43 0.09 -15.52
N VAL A 183 6.77 -0.25 -14.30
CA VAL A 183 5.86 -0.90 -13.36
C VAL A 183 5.46 0.13 -12.31
N TYR A 184 4.20 0.20 -11.95
CA TYR A 184 3.71 1.04 -10.86
C TYR A 184 3.01 0.16 -9.81
N SER A 185 3.24 0.45 -8.53
CA SER A 185 2.56 -0.16 -7.40
C SER A 185 2.25 0.93 -6.38
N GLY A 186 1.00 1.36 -6.32
CA GLY A 186 0.59 2.46 -5.45
C GLY A 186 -0.41 2.02 -4.41
N GLN A 187 -0.03 2.03 -3.14
CA GLN A 187 -0.85 1.56 -2.01
C GLN A 187 -1.31 0.11 -2.23
N SER A 188 -0.39 -0.77 -2.57
CA SER A 188 -0.72 -2.17 -2.87
C SER A 188 0.28 -3.19 -2.31
N ILE A 189 1.57 -2.84 -2.17
CA ILE A 189 2.59 -3.77 -1.66
C ILE A 189 2.35 -4.12 -0.16
N GLU A 190 1.68 -3.28 0.57
CA GLU A 190 1.30 -3.48 1.96
C GLU A 190 0.20 -4.53 2.17
N HIS A 191 -0.52 -4.89 1.11
CA HIS A 191 -1.61 -5.89 1.15
C HIS A 191 -1.13 -7.34 0.93
N ILE A 192 0.16 -7.56 0.71
CA ILE A 192 0.74 -8.88 0.57
C ILE A 192 1.69 -9.20 1.72
N GLY A 193 1.94 -10.50 1.96
CA GLY A 193 2.84 -10.94 3.02
C GLY A 193 4.30 -10.54 2.78
N GLU A 194 5.10 -10.54 3.83
CA GLU A 194 6.50 -10.13 3.77
C GLU A 194 7.32 -10.98 2.80
N ASP A 195 7.12 -12.31 2.82
CA ASP A 195 7.81 -13.24 1.93
C ASP A 195 7.32 -13.10 0.47
N ASP A 196 6.05 -12.78 0.28
CA ASP A 196 5.45 -12.58 -1.04
C ASP A 196 5.97 -11.30 -1.72
N ALA A 197 6.37 -10.30 -0.95
CA ALA A 197 6.94 -9.06 -1.50
C ALA A 197 8.23 -9.30 -2.29
N ASP A 198 9.06 -10.26 -1.85
CA ASP A 198 10.28 -10.62 -2.58
C ASP A 198 9.93 -11.23 -3.95
N LEU A 199 8.87 -12.05 -4.03
CA LEU A 199 8.37 -12.59 -5.32
C LEU A 199 7.90 -11.46 -6.26
N VAL A 200 7.23 -10.44 -5.71
CA VAL A 200 6.80 -9.28 -6.52
C VAL A 200 8.01 -8.53 -7.06
N PHE A 201 9.00 -8.20 -6.23
CA PHE A 201 10.17 -7.45 -6.68
C PHE A 201 11.02 -8.23 -7.69
N ASP A 202 11.18 -9.54 -7.52
CA ASP A 202 11.86 -10.41 -8.48
C ASP A 202 11.09 -10.46 -9.81
N GLY A 203 9.76 -10.60 -9.74
CA GLY A 203 8.89 -10.55 -10.91
C GLY A 203 8.95 -9.19 -11.63
N VAL A 204 8.93 -8.10 -10.89
CA VAL A 204 9.08 -6.73 -11.42
C VAL A 204 10.42 -6.55 -12.12
N TYR A 205 11.53 -7.00 -11.48
CA TYR A 205 12.85 -6.95 -12.10
C TYR A 205 12.88 -7.72 -13.42
N ARG A 206 12.28 -8.90 -13.47
CA ARG A 206 12.22 -9.73 -14.68
C ARG A 206 11.45 -9.07 -15.81
N VAL A 207 10.25 -8.56 -15.54
CA VAL A 207 9.36 -7.99 -16.58
C VAL A 207 9.77 -6.60 -17.04
N LEU A 208 10.51 -5.83 -16.24
CA LEU A 208 11.06 -4.55 -16.66
C LEU A 208 12.17 -4.76 -17.68
N ARG A 209 12.16 -3.96 -18.75
CA ARG A 209 13.31 -3.88 -19.67
C ARG A 209 14.52 -3.23 -18.97
N PRO A 210 15.76 -3.49 -19.42
CA PRO A 210 16.92 -2.71 -18.97
C PRO A 210 16.70 -1.21 -19.18
N GLY A 211 16.94 -0.41 -18.15
CA GLY A 211 16.60 1.02 -18.12
C GLY A 211 15.12 1.32 -17.91
N GLY A 212 14.28 0.31 -17.66
CA GLY A 212 12.89 0.48 -17.21
C GLY A 212 12.80 0.83 -15.72
N TYR A 213 11.64 1.29 -15.29
CA TYR A 213 11.45 1.86 -13.96
C TYR A 213 10.36 1.17 -13.16
N LEU A 214 10.54 1.11 -11.83
CA LEU A 214 9.48 0.87 -10.87
C LEU A 214 9.15 2.17 -10.16
N GLY A 215 7.90 2.61 -10.22
CA GLY A 215 7.32 3.62 -9.34
C GLY A 215 6.52 2.95 -8.24
N LEU A 216 6.71 3.35 -7.00
CA LEU A 216 6.05 2.73 -5.85
C LEU A 216 5.72 3.79 -4.80
N ASP A 217 4.52 3.76 -4.23
CA ASP A 217 4.19 4.50 -3.02
C ASP A 217 3.41 3.61 -2.04
N THR A 218 3.72 3.72 -0.72
CA THR A 218 3.15 2.88 0.34
C THR A 218 3.20 3.62 1.69
N PRO A 219 2.36 3.27 2.69
CA PRO A 219 2.44 3.84 4.02
C PRO A 219 3.81 3.65 4.67
N ASN A 220 4.23 4.65 5.45
CA ASN A 220 5.47 4.60 6.23
C ASN A 220 5.18 4.10 7.65
N ALA A 221 5.59 2.89 7.94
CA ALA A 221 5.40 2.26 9.25
C ALA A 221 5.90 3.11 10.43
N ARG A 222 6.94 3.94 10.22
CA ARG A 222 7.45 4.82 11.26
C ARG A 222 6.41 5.85 11.72
N VAL A 223 5.55 6.30 10.80
CA VAL A 223 4.51 7.30 11.09
C VAL A 223 3.18 6.63 11.39
N THR A 224 2.80 5.61 10.62
CA THR A 224 1.50 4.94 10.78
C THR A 224 1.37 4.23 12.13
N ARG A 225 2.46 3.73 12.71
CA ARG A 225 2.49 3.17 14.08
C ARG A 225 2.22 4.18 15.19
N LEU A 226 2.37 5.49 14.92
CA LEU A 226 1.89 6.52 15.84
C LEU A 226 0.37 6.73 15.75
N GLN A 227 -0.20 6.47 14.57
CA GLN A 227 -1.64 6.58 14.32
C GLN A 227 -2.39 5.37 14.87
N GLN A 228 -1.85 4.18 14.61
CA GLN A 228 -2.44 2.89 14.97
C GLN A 228 -1.34 1.93 15.41
N ALA A 229 -1.58 1.18 16.51
CA ALA A 229 -0.57 0.27 17.05
C ALA A 229 -0.20 -0.89 16.12
N GLU A 230 -1.15 -1.32 15.28
CA GLU A 230 -0.95 -2.36 14.28
C GLU A 230 -0.92 -1.74 12.87
N PHE A 231 -1.97 -1.92 12.06
CA PHE A 231 -2.04 -1.37 10.72
C PHE A 231 -3.14 -0.31 10.61
N ILE A 232 -2.94 0.69 9.76
CA ILE A 232 -3.95 1.73 9.52
C ILE A 232 -5.13 1.24 8.68
N ASP A 233 -5.00 0.08 8.07
CA ASP A 233 -6.03 -0.57 7.26
C ASP A 233 -6.13 -2.06 7.66
N PRO A 234 -7.36 -2.62 7.82
CA PRO A 234 -7.54 -4.02 8.22
C PRO A 234 -7.06 -5.05 7.20
N ASP A 235 -6.85 -4.66 5.94
CA ASP A 235 -6.33 -5.55 4.89
C ASP A 235 -4.80 -5.48 4.75
N HIS A 236 -4.12 -4.58 5.45
CA HIS A 236 -2.67 -4.56 5.45
C HIS A 236 -2.11 -5.83 6.08
N LYS A 237 -1.08 -6.39 5.43
CA LYS A 237 -0.31 -7.53 5.93
C LYS A 237 1.02 -7.06 6.50
N ILE A 238 1.52 -5.94 5.99
CA ILE A 238 2.76 -5.31 6.41
C ILE A 238 2.72 -3.82 6.10
N GLU A 239 3.36 -3.02 6.93
CA GLU A 239 3.72 -1.64 6.62
C GLU A 239 5.23 -1.50 6.82
N TYR A 240 5.90 -0.94 5.83
CA TYR A 240 7.36 -0.89 5.77
C TYR A 240 7.90 0.44 6.30
N THR A 241 9.05 0.39 6.96
CA THR A 241 9.93 1.54 7.07
C THR A 241 10.75 1.72 5.79
N VAL A 242 11.33 2.91 5.62
CA VAL A 242 12.26 3.18 4.49
C VAL A 242 13.38 2.14 4.42
N ALA A 243 13.99 1.79 5.56
CA ALA A 243 15.11 0.85 5.57
C ALA A 243 14.72 -0.57 5.14
N GLU A 244 13.59 -1.07 5.64
CA GLU A 244 13.09 -2.41 5.32
C GLU A 244 12.75 -2.53 3.83
N LEU A 245 12.01 -1.55 3.29
CA LEU A 245 11.59 -1.58 1.89
C LEU A 245 12.75 -1.37 0.92
N SER A 246 13.67 -0.44 1.23
CA SER A 246 14.88 -0.25 0.41
C SER A 246 15.71 -1.53 0.31
N ALA A 247 15.90 -2.24 1.43
CA ALA A 247 16.64 -3.49 1.44
C ALA A 247 15.99 -4.59 0.58
N LYS A 248 14.65 -4.66 0.55
CA LYS A 248 13.93 -5.61 -0.31
C LYS A 248 14.07 -5.25 -1.80
N ILE A 249 13.88 -3.99 -2.14
CA ILE A 249 14.04 -3.48 -3.51
C ILE A 249 15.46 -3.76 -4.05
N GLU A 250 16.49 -3.43 -3.26
CA GLU A 250 17.88 -3.60 -3.67
C GLU A 250 18.28 -5.06 -3.82
N ARG A 251 17.75 -5.98 -2.98
CA ARG A 251 17.99 -7.42 -3.12
C ARG A 251 17.49 -7.99 -4.45
N SER A 252 16.42 -7.46 -5.03
CA SER A 252 15.93 -7.88 -6.34
C SER A 252 16.82 -7.45 -7.51
N GLY A 253 17.83 -6.60 -7.25
CA GLY A 253 18.71 -6.03 -8.29
C GLY A 253 18.21 -4.68 -8.84
N LEU A 254 17.07 -4.18 -8.41
CA LEU A 254 16.61 -2.83 -8.72
C LEU A 254 17.49 -1.79 -8.02
N ARG A 255 17.75 -0.66 -8.66
CA ARG A 255 18.51 0.44 -8.07
C ARG A 255 17.59 1.60 -7.75
N VAL A 256 17.54 2.02 -6.49
CA VAL A 256 16.83 3.22 -6.07
C VAL A 256 17.46 4.45 -6.72
N LYS A 257 16.71 5.16 -7.54
CA LYS A 257 17.09 6.43 -8.18
C LYS A 257 16.64 7.62 -7.38
N GLU A 258 15.42 7.57 -6.91
CA GLU A 258 14.84 8.58 -6.06
C GLU A 258 14.05 7.91 -4.92
N LEU A 259 14.24 8.45 -3.73
CA LEU A 259 13.44 8.16 -2.56
C LEU A 259 12.86 9.48 -2.07
N LYS A 260 11.55 9.55 -2.00
CA LYS A 260 10.78 10.71 -1.60
C LYS A 260 9.79 10.35 -0.51
N GLY A 261 9.37 11.34 0.24
CA GLY A 261 8.25 11.25 1.15
C GLY A 261 7.06 12.06 0.66
N LEU A 262 5.86 11.63 0.99
CA LEU A 262 4.63 12.36 0.68
C LEU A 262 3.94 12.71 2.00
N ASN A 263 3.50 13.95 2.14
CA ASN A 263 2.92 14.53 3.35
C ASN A 263 3.86 14.44 4.58
N TYR A 264 4.50 15.56 4.89
CA TYR A 264 5.44 15.64 6.01
C TYR A 264 4.77 15.40 7.36
N ALA A 265 5.41 14.60 8.21
CA ALA A 265 4.91 14.18 9.51
C ALA A 265 5.97 14.32 10.62
N GLY A 266 7.05 15.07 10.38
CA GLY A 266 8.17 15.20 11.32
C GLY A 266 7.78 15.73 12.70
N GLU A 267 6.77 16.62 12.78
CA GLU A 267 6.22 17.08 14.07
C GLU A 267 5.57 15.94 14.85
N CYS A 268 4.81 15.07 14.17
CA CYS A 268 4.21 13.88 14.81
C CYS A 268 5.28 12.96 15.40
N LEU A 269 6.40 12.78 14.68
CA LEU A 269 7.52 11.96 15.11
C LEU A 269 8.26 12.59 16.30
N SER A 270 8.43 13.91 16.31
CA SER A 270 9.05 14.64 17.41
C SER A 270 8.23 14.57 18.69
N ASP A 271 6.90 14.68 18.55
CA ASP A 271 5.96 14.66 19.66
C ASP A 271 5.62 13.24 20.14
N GLY A 272 5.98 12.21 19.35
CA GLY A 272 5.60 10.82 19.57
C GLY A 272 4.10 10.59 19.51
N LYS A 273 3.36 11.46 18.80
CA LYS A 273 1.89 11.42 18.73
C LYS A 273 1.41 11.78 17.32
N PHE A 274 0.54 10.93 16.76
CA PHE A 274 -0.09 11.22 15.48
C PHE A 274 -1.07 12.39 15.55
N SER A 275 -0.98 13.27 14.57
CA SER A 275 -1.92 14.37 14.34
C SER A 275 -2.32 14.38 12.87
N GLU A 276 -3.57 13.99 12.59
CA GLU A 276 -4.12 14.01 11.24
C GLU A 276 -4.06 15.40 10.61
N GLY A 277 -4.39 16.44 11.40
CA GLY A 277 -4.34 17.83 10.94
C GLY A 277 -2.94 18.27 10.51
N THR A 278 -1.90 17.88 11.26
CA THR A 278 -0.51 18.17 10.93
C THR A 278 -0.11 17.54 9.60
N VAL A 279 -0.37 16.25 9.43
CA VAL A 279 -0.05 15.52 8.18
C VAL A 279 -0.87 16.04 7.01
N ALA A 280 -2.17 16.28 7.21
CA ALA A 280 -3.06 16.80 6.16
C ALA A 280 -2.71 18.22 5.70
N SER A 281 -2.18 19.06 6.59
CA SER A 281 -1.78 20.43 6.26
C SER A 281 -0.40 20.54 5.60
N SER A 282 0.30 19.41 5.43
CA SER A 282 1.65 19.35 4.87
C SER A 282 1.70 18.49 3.60
N PRO A 283 0.85 18.77 2.57
CA PRO A 283 0.91 18.03 1.31
C PRO A 283 2.20 18.33 0.55
N GLY A 284 2.54 17.46 -0.39
CA GLY A 284 3.67 17.63 -1.31
C GLY A 284 4.68 16.51 -1.21
N ILE A 285 5.78 16.72 -1.93
CA ILE A 285 6.90 15.77 -2.06
C ILE A 285 8.09 16.32 -1.29
N TYR A 286 8.68 15.49 -0.43
CA TYR A 286 9.78 15.83 0.47
C TYR A 286 10.98 14.92 0.25
N HIS A 287 12.18 15.41 0.58
CA HIS A 287 13.41 14.61 0.53
C HIS A 287 13.56 13.69 1.75
N GLU A 288 13.01 14.10 2.88
CA GLU A 288 13.06 13.40 4.15
C GLU A 288 12.00 12.29 4.20
N ALA A 289 12.13 11.28 3.33
CA ALA A 289 11.13 10.23 3.16
C ALA A 289 10.75 9.53 4.47
N ALA A 290 11.73 9.31 5.37
CA ALA A 290 11.49 8.66 6.65
C ALA A 290 10.59 9.48 7.60
N ASP A 291 10.44 10.77 7.38
CA ASP A 291 9.65 11.68 8.19
C ASP A 291 8.28 12.02 7.56
N CYS A 292 7.91 11.32 6.50
CA CYS A 292 6.65 11.53 5.78
C CYS A 292 5.68 10.38 6.00
N TYR A 293 4.40 10.64 5.78
CA TYR A 293 3.31 9.67 5.99
C TYR A 293 3.35 8.53 4.98
N LEU A 294 3.63 8.84 3.69
CA LEU A 294 3.92 7.83 2.68
C LEU A 294 5.38 7.92 2.26
N ILE A 295 5.95 6.79 1.90
CA ILE A 295 7.24 6.67 1.22
C ILE A 295 7.02 6.36 -0.24
N ALA A 296 7.78 7.00 -1.12
CA ALA A 296 7.65 6.87 -2.55
C ALA A 296 9.02 6.64 -3.21
N TYR A 297 9.08 5.66 -4.09
CA TYR A 297 10.30 5.23 -4.75
C TYR A 297 10.18 5.35 -6.27
N LEU A 298 11.25 5.82 -6.89
CA LEU A 298 11.54 5.58 -8.29
C LEU A 298 12.79 4.73 -8.36
N CYS A 299 12.66 3.50 -8.86
CA CYS A 299 13.75 2.56 -9.01
C CYS A 299 13.98 2.25 -10.49
N GLU A 300 15.19 1.86 -10.84
CA GLU A 300 15.58 1.53 -12.21
C GLU A 300 16.10 0.09 -12.28
N LYS A 301 15.70 -0.67 -13.29
CA LYS A 301 16.43 -1.87 -13.68
C LYS A 301 17.71 -1.44 -14.40
N PRO A 302 18.91 -1.70 -13.84
CA PRO A 302 20.15 -1.29 -14.48
C PRO A 302 20.28 -1.87 -15.89
N HIS A 303 20.87 -1.09 -16.81
CA HIS A 303 21.38 -1.68 -18.03
C HIS A 303 22.44 -2.73 -17.68
N GLN A 304 22.38 -3.92 -18.26
CA GLN A 304 23.45 -4.88 -18.08
C GLN A 304 24.76 -4.21 -18.46
N GLY A 305 25.63 -3.96 -17.49
CA GLY A 305 26.90 -3.28 -17.70
C GLY A 305 27.74 -4.11 -18.67
N ARG A 306 28.33 -3.47 -19.67
CA ARG A 306 29.57 -3.97 -20.22
C ARG A 306 30.48 -4.21 -19.02
N SER A 307 30.81 -5.47 -18.74
CA SER A 307 31.84 -5.83 -17.78
C SER A 307 33.09 -5.03 -18.16
N VAL A 308 33.44 -4.03 -17.37
CA VAL A 308 34.75 -3.40 -17.41
C VAL A 308 35.69 -4.50 -16.96
N GLN A 309 36.36 -5.16 -17.95
CA GLN A 309 37.49 -6.01 -17.64
C GLN A 309 38.47 -5.14 -16.88
N PRO A 310 38.98 -5.56 -15.73
CA PRO A 310 40.07 -4.84 -15.09
C PRO A 310 41.24 -4.83 -16.09
N SER A 311 41.66 -3.66 -16.47
CA SER A 311 42.89 -3.46 -17.25
C SER A 311 44.05 -4.06 -16.44
N THR A 312 44.51 -5.23 -16.82
CA THR A 312 45.82 -5.76 -16.42
C THR A 312 46.85 -4.80 -16.93
N SER A 313 47.24 -3.84 -16.13
CA SER A 313 48.49 -3.10 -16.35
C SER A 313 49.62 -4.09 -16.13
N VAL A 314 50.13 -4.60 -17.25
CA VAL A 314 51.44 -5.25 -17.30
C VAL A 314 52.44 -4.14 -17.01
N ILE A 315 53.02 -4.16 -15.81
CA ILE A 315 54.24 -3.44 -15.47
C ILE A 315 55.37 -4.30 -16.03
N GLY A 316 56.00 -3.85 -17.09
CA GLY A 316 57.27 -4.31 -17.58
C GLY A 316 58.39 -3.42 -17.01
#